data_40dffeec72bbb0244a340d1809bd97b9
#
_entry.id   40dffeec72bbb0244a340d1809bd97b9
#
_cell.length_a   1.000
_cell.length_b   1.000
_cell.length_c   1.000
_cell.angle_alpha   90.00
_cell.angle_beta   90.00
_cell.angle_gamma   90.00
#
_symmetry.space_group_name_H-M   'P 1'
#
loop_
_entity.id
_entity.type
_entity.pdbx_description
1 polymer ?
#
loop_
_entity_poly.entity_id
_entity_poly.type
_entity_poly.pdbx_seq_one_letter_code
_entity_poly.pdbx_strand_id
1 'polypeptide(L)'
;MKTLLPPYSIAYKNRVYSPARILHPMMRVDFDPNGNRNPQNRGISKYKRISWDQALEIIASEMKRIKAKYGPTALLYESDQHGENKVVQACHGAGRRLLRLWGGFTQQNRQPDSWEGWWWGSKHFWGCEPVGQGQQSNLLYDIAKNVELLLFWGCDPETTPLAWDGQ
;
A
#
# COMPACT_ATOMS: atom_id res chain seq x y z
N MET A 1 16.41 31.06 6.51
CA MET A 1 15.44 30.37 5.63
C MET A 1 14.32 29.82 6.49
N LYS A 2 13.06 30.20 6.31
CA LYS A 2 11.96 29.58 7.04
C LYS A 2 11.63 28.29 6.32
N THR A 3 11.78 27.17 7.00
CA THR A 3 11.34 25.87 6.47
C THR A 3 9.81 25.84 6.44
N LEU A 4 9.24 25.78 5.25
CA LEU A 4 7.80 25.60 5.09
C LEU A 4 7.49 24.12 5.26
N LEU A 5 6.53 23.81 6.13
CA LEU A 5 6.02 22.45 6.23
C LEU A 5 5.20 22.14 4.97
N PRO A 6 5.38 20.96 4.36
CA PRO A 6 4.57 20.56 3.23
C PRO A 6 3.07 20.61 3.59
N PRO A 7 2.21 21.09 2.69
CA PRO A 7 0.75 21.15 2.93
C PRO A 7 0.18 19.80 3.37
N TYR A 8 0.73 18.72 2.86
CA TYR A 8 0.34 17.35 3.23
C TYR A 8 0.58 17.03 4.71
N SER A 9 1.71 17.48 5.27
CA SER A 9 2.00 17.28 6.70
C SER A 9 1.01 18.02 7.60
N ILE A 10 0.56 19.20 7.19
CA ILE A 10 -0.46 19.97 7.91
C ILE A 10 -1.83 19.26 7.81
N ALA A 11 -2.17 18.74 6.63
CA ALA A 11 -3.42 18.03 6.39
C ALA A 11 -3.50 16.67 7.11
N TYR A 12 -2.38 16.06 7.45
CA TYR A 12 -2.32 14.74 8.05
C TYR A 12 -3.07 14.66 9.38
N LYS A 13 -2.97 15.67 10.22
CA LYS A 13 -3.71 15.75 11.49
C LYS A 13 -5.22 15.72 11.25
N ASN A 14 -5.69 16.52 10.29
CA ASN A 14 -7.10 16.56 9.93
C ASN A 14 -7.59 15.23 9.38
N ARG A 15 -6.76 14.54 8.61
CA ARG A 15 -7.07 13.20 8.10
C ARG A 15 -7.23 12.17 9.23
N VAL A 16 -6.36 12.20 10.25
CA VAL A 16 -6.43 11.27 11.39
C VAL A 16 -7.73 11.45 12.18
N TYR A 17 -8.21 12.67 12.32
CA TYR A 17 -9.41 12.99 13.08
C TYR A 17 -10.64 13.25 12.20
N SER A 18 -10.57 12.93 10.92
CA SER A 18 -11.69 13.13 10.00
C SER A 18 -12.91 12.30 10.43
N PRO A 19 -14.11 12.88 10.44
CA PRO A 19 -15.36 12.16 10.70
C PRO A 19 -15.68 11.12 9.60
N ALA A 20 -15.06 11.25 8.43
CA ALA A 20 -15.21 10.29 7.33
C ALA A 20 -14.35 9.02 7.51
N ARG A 21 -13.51 8.93 8.55
CA ARG A 21 -12.73 7.73 8.81
C ARG A 21 -13.59 6.56 9.23
N ILE A 22 -13.28 5.39 8.68
CA ILE A 22 -13.86 4.12 9.15
C ILE A 22 -13.22 3.75 10.49
N LEU A 23 -14.02 3.78 11.57
CA LEU A 23 -13.57 3.54 12.95
C LEU A 23 -13.90 2.13 13.46
N HIS A 24 -14.72 1.39 12.73
CA HIS A 24 -15.21 0.08 13.14
C HIS A 24 -15.21 -0.88 11.96
N PRO A 25 -15.20 -2.19 12.19
CA PRO A 25 -15.44 -3.16 11.14
C PRO A 25 -16.80 -2.93 10.50
N MET A 26 -16.82 -2.97 9.17
CA MET A 26 -18.01 -2.74 8.37
C MET A 26 -18.26 -3.94 7.47
N MET A 27 -19.50 -4.36 7.38
CA MET A 27 -19.93 -5.42 6.47
C MET A 27 -20.99 -4.90 5.50
N ARG A 28 -20.97 -5.35 4.25
CA ARG A 28 -22.04 -5.02 3.30
C ARG A 28 -23.37 -5.54 3.83
N VAL A 29 -24.44 -4.76 3.67
CA VAL A 29 -25.76 -5.11 4.19
C VAL A 29 -26.38 -6.36 3.52
N ASP A 30 -25.94 -6.63 2.30
CA ASP A 30 -26.41 -7.75 1.47
C ASP A 30 -25.44 -8.94 1.40
N PHE A 31 -24.39 -8.92 2.23
CA PHE A 31 -23.49 -10.07 2.35
C PHE A 31 -23.95 -11.03 3.44
N ASP A 32 -24.19 -12.28 3.06
CA ASP A 32 -24.45 -13.37 4.00
C ASP A 32 -23.34 -14.42 3.88
N PRO A 33 -22.53 -14.63 4.94
CA PRO A 33 -21.46 -15.61 4.92
C PRO A 33 -21.95 -17.06 4.79
N ASN A 34 -23.19 -17.34 5.22
CA ASN A 34 -23.81 -18.66 5.14
C ASN A 34 -24.75 -18.82 3.94
N GLY A 35 -24.98 -17.76 3.20
CA GLY A 35 -25.92 -17.72 2.08
C GLY A 35 -25.33 -17.00 0.87
N ASN A 36 -26.06 -16.03 0.39
CA ASN A 36 -25.69 -15.27 -0.81
C ASN A 36 -24.68 -14.18 -0.47
N ARG A 37 -23.50 -14.25 -1.05
CA ARG A 37 -22.40 -13.29 -0.84
C ARG A 37 -22.48 -12.06 -1.73
N ASN A 38 -23.33 -12.06 -2.73
CA ASN A 38 -23.59 -10.95 -3.63
C ASN A 38 -22.31 -10.24 -4.14
N PRO A 39 -21.35 -10.95 -4.74
CA PRO A 39 -20.08 -10.35 -5.17
C PRO A 39 -20.28 -9.27 -6.25
N GLN A 40 -21.35 -9.37 -7.03
CA GLN A 40 -21.73 -8.39 -8.06
C GLN A 40 -22.08 -7.01 -7.48
N ASN A 41 -22.41 -6.96 -6.21
CA ASN A 41 -22.78 -5.71 -5.52
C ASN A 41 -21.60 -5.01 -4.82
N ARG A 42 -20.37 -5.44 -5.07
CA ARG A 42 -19.18 -4.72 -4.60
C ARG A 42 -19.14 -3.31 -5.17
N GLY A 43 -18.92 -2.32 -4.30
CA GLY A 43 -18.93 -0.92 -4.67
C GLY A 43 -20.33 -0.27 -4.76
N ILE A 44 -21.40 -1.05 -4.73
CA ILE A 44 -22.79 -0.55 -4.82
C ILE A 44 -23.49 -0.66 -3.48
N SER A 45 -23.31 -1.77 -2.77
CA SER A 45 -23.94 -2.02 -1.47
C SER A 45 -23.57 -0.99 -0.42
N LYS A 46 -24.55 -0.69 0.41
CA LYS A 46 -24.32 0.03 1.67
C LYS A 46 -23.62 -0.89 2.70
N TYR A 47 -23.09 -0.27 3.74
CA TYR A 47 -22.39 -0.97 4.81
C TYR A 47 -23.11 -0.80 6.13
N LYS A 48 -23.03 -1.82 6.99
CA LYS A 48 -23.44 -1.78 8.40
C LYS A 48 -22.26 -2.08 9.30
N ARG A 49 -22.25 -1.45 10.47
CA ARG A 49 -21.26 -1.73 11.51
C ARG A 49 -21.49 -3.13 12.09
N ILE A 50 -20.40 -3.84 12.32
CA ILE A 50 -20.34 -5.12 13.04
C ILE A 50 -19.31 -5.05 14.16
N SER A 51 -19.31 -6.01 15.08
CA SER A 51 -18.25 -6.13 16.10
C SER A 51 -16.97 -6.71 15.50
N TRP A 52 -15.86 -6.56 16.22
CA TRP A 52 -14.59 -7.20 15.85
C TRP A 52 -14.71 -8.72 15.90
N ASP A 53 -15.40 -9.28 16.91
CA ASP A 53 -15.60 -10.72 17.04
C ASP A 53 -16.37 -11.28 15.84
N GLN A 54 -17.45 -10.62 15.45
CA GLN A 54 -18.19 -10.97 14.24
C GLN A 54 -17.33 -10.91 12.97
N ALA A 55 -16.52 -9.86 12.82
CA ALA A 55 -15.64 -9.72 11.68
C ALA A 55 -14.59 -10.83 11.61
N LEU A 56 -13.96 -11.14 12.73
CA LEU A 56 -12.94 -12.19 12.82
C LEU A 56 -13.52 -13.58 12.58
N GLU A 57 -14.71 -13.86 13.12
CA GLU A 57 -15.41 -15.13 12.90
C GLU A 57 -15.77 -15.32 11.42
N ILE A 58 -16.32 -14.30 10.77
CA ILE A 58 -16.65 -14.33 9.35
C ILE A 58 -15.39 -14.57 8.51
N ILE A 59 -14.32 -13.83 8.78
CA ILE A 59 -13.05 -13.99 8.05
C ILE A 59 -12.51 -15.40 8.24
N ALA A 60 -12.45 -15.90 9.47
CA ALA A 60 -11.92 -17.23 9.76
C ALA A 60 -12.75 -18.34 9.09
N SER A 61 -14.07 -18.23 9.13
CA SER A 61 -14.97 -19.20 8.48
C SER A 61 -14.83 -19.20 6.96
N GLU A 62 -14.75 -18.02 6.34
CA GLU A 62 -14.53 -17.90 4.90
C GLU A 62 -13.15 -18.42 4.48
N MET A 63 -12.11 -18.13 5.24
CA MET A 63 -10.78 -18.70 4.98
C MET A 63 -10.81 -20.24 5.05
N LYS A 64 -11.42 -20.82 6.09
CA LYS A 64 -11.58 -22.27 6.20
C LYS A 64 -12.36 -22.85 5.02
N ARG A 65 -13.46 -22.22 4.62
CA ARG A 65 -14.27 -22.63 3.45
C ARG A 65 -13.48 -22.60 2.16
N ILE A 66 -12.74 -21.51 1.90
CA ILE A 66 -11.91 -21.36 0.69
C ILE A 66 -10.83 -22.44 0.67
N LYS A 67 -10.14 -22.66 1.77
CA LYS A 67 -9.10 -23.69 1.88
C LYS A 67 -9.66 -25.09 1.62
N ALA A 68 -10.80 -25.42 2.21
CA ALA A 68 -11.44 -26.73 2.06
C ALA A 68 -11.92 -26.97 0.61
N LYS A 69 -12.41 -25.94 -0.07
CA LYS A 69 -12.97 -26.06 -1.42
C LYS A 69 -11.95 -25.95 -2.53
N TYR A 70 -10.96 -25.08 -2.38
CA TYR A 70 -10.05 -24.68 -3.47
C TYR A 70 -8.56 -24.86 -3.12
N GLY A 71 -8.24 -25.21 -1.89
CA GLY A 71 -6.88 -25.28 -1.40
C GLY A 71 -6.31 -23.92 -0.92
N PRO A 72 -5.13 -23.95 -0.28
CA PRO A 72 -4.54 -22.73 0.31
C PRO A 72 -4.09 -21.70 -0.73
N THR A 73 -3.70 -22.12 -1.91
CA THR A 73 -3.23 -21.23 -2.99
C THR A 73 -4.34 -20.38 -3.62
N ALA A 74 -5.61 -20.67 -3.30
CA ALA A 74 -6.74 -19.84 -3.73
C ALA A 74 -6.81 -18.48 -3.01
N LEU A 75 -5.96 -18.27 -1.99
CA LEU A 75 -5.84 -16.99 -1.31
C LEU A 75 -4.63 -16.24 -1.89
N LEU A 76 -4.88 -15.09 -2.47
CA LEU A 76 -3.84 -14.17 -2.94
C LEU A 76 -3.45 -13.21 -1.81
N TYR A 77 -2.18 -13.10 -1.55
CA TYR A 77 -1.62 -12.12 -0.61
C TYR A 77 -0.83 -11.05 -1.36
N GLU A 78 -1.38 -9.85 -1.33
CA GLU A 78 -0.72 -8.65 -1.81
C GLU A 78 -0.32 -7.80 -0.59
N SER A 79 0.91 -7.32 -0.59
CA SER A 79 1.41 -6.49 0.49
C SER A 79 2.46 -5.54 -0.02
N ASP A 80 2.31 -4.29 0.36
CA ASP A 80 3.25 -3.24 0.06
C ASP A 80 4.18 -2.97 1.25
N GLN A 81 5.31 -2.31 0.98
CA GLN A 81 6.33 -1.97 1.96
C GLN A 81 6.18 -0.56 2.53
N HIS A 82 5.27 0.25 2.01
CA HIS A 82 5.10 1.64 2.40
C HIS A 82 4.10 1.81 3.55
N GLY A 83 4.43 2.71 4.49
CA GLY A 83 3.56 3.09 5.60
C GLY A 83 3.45 2.05 6.73
N GLU A 84 4.28 1.04 6.74
CA GLU A 84 4.30 -0.02 7.73
C GLU A 84 5.11 0.33 8.98
N ASN A 85 4.76 -0.26 10.10
CA ASN A 85 5.50 -0.08 11.35
C ASN A 85 6.69 -1.05 11.53
N LYS A 86 7.12 -1.70 10.48
CA LYS A 86 8.27 -2.62 10.36
C LYS A 86 8.15 -3.98 11.06
N VAL A 87 7.18 -4.19 11.93
CA VAL A 87 7.03 -5.46 12.67
C VAL A 87 5.68 -6.11 12.40
N VAL A 88 4.61 -5.53 12.92
CA VAL A 88 3.26 -6.12 12.83
C VAL A 88 2.66 -5.93 11.43
N GLN A 89 2.77 -4.73 10.89
CA GLN A 89 2.16 -4.34 9.61
C GLN A 89 3.12 -4.47 8.43
N ALA A 90 4.36 -4.89 8.66
CA ALA A 90 5.32 -5.10 7.59
C ALA A 90 4.80 -6.15 6.59
N CYS A 91 5.13 -5.97 5.32
CA CYS A 91 4.80 -6.93 4.25
C CYS A 91 5.29 -8.36 4.54
N HIS A 92 6.34 -8.49 5.37
CA HIS A 92 6.90 -9.76 5.81
C HIS A 92 6.43 -10.15 7.23
N GLY A 93 5.56 -9.35 7.85
CA GLY A 93 5.13 -9.48 9.24
C GLY A 93 3.99 -10.46 9.47
N ALA A 94 3.04 -10.03 10.32
CA ALA A 94 1.99 -10.88 10.86
C ALA A 94 1.10 -11.53 9.79
N GLY A 95 0.73 -10.79 8.73
CA GLY A 95 -0.12 -11.33 7.66
C GLY A 95 0.54 -12.51 6.94
N ARG A 96 1.78 -12.36 6.55
CA ARG A 96 2.52 -13.44 5.89
C ARG A 96 2.76 -14.64 6.81
N ARG A 97 3.03 -14.39 8.09
CA ARG A 97 3.16 -15.46 9.09
C ARG A 97 1.85 -16.22 9.25
N LEU A 98 0.72 -15.53 9.39
CA LEU A 98 -0.60 -16.14 9.46
C LEU A 98 -0.85 -17.08 8.27
N LEU A 99 -0.61 -16.62 7.06
CA LEU A 99 -0.88 -17.39 5.86
C LEU A 99 0.06 -18.59 5.66
N ARG A 100 1.30 -18.49 6.15
CA ARG A 100 2.20 -19.65 6.21
C ARG A 100 1.70 -20.70 7.18
N LEU A 101 1.28 -20.30 8.38
CA LEU A 101 0.70 -21.21 9.37
C LEU A 101 -0.63 -21.80 8.89
N TRP A 102 -1.38 -21.06 8.09
CA TRP A 102 -2.61 -21.53 7.48
C TRP A 102 -2.40 -22.62 6.42
N GLY A 103 -1.21 -22.76 5.87
CA GLY A 103 -0.84 -23.83 4.94
C GLY A 103 -0.40 -23.39 3.56
N GLY A 104 -0.12 -22.10 3.38
CA GLY A 104 0.35 -21.51 2.13
C GLY A 104 -0.64 -20.55 1.51
N PHE A 105 -0.21 -19.88 0.45
CA PHE A 105 -0.95 -18.83 -0.25
C PHE A 105 -0.29 -18.52 -1.59
N THR A 106 -1.01 -17.88 -2.48
CA THR A 106 -0.42 -17.26 -3.68
C THR A 106 0.09 -15.88 -3.30
N GLN A 107 1.33 -15.61 -3.55
CA GLN A 107 1.95 -14.32 -3.27
C GLN A 107 2.15 -13.54 -4.56
N GLN A 108 1.73 -12.29 -4.57
CA GLN A 108 2.23 -11.33 -5.55
C GLN A 108 3.69 -11.05 -5.22
N ASN A 109 4.55 -11.32 -6.19
CA ASN A 109 5.98 -11.12 -6.03
C ASN A 109 6.33 -9.77 -6.66
N ARG A 110 6.80 -8.83 -5.85
CA ARG A 110 7.21 -7.49 -6.23
C ARG A 110 6.07 -6.55 -6.63
N GLN A 111 6.42 -5.37 -7.10
CA GLN A 111 5.52 -4.28 -7.48
C GLN A 111 5.76 -3.87 -8.93
N PRO A 112 5.11 -4.53 -9.89
CA PRO A 112 5.38 -4.31 -11.31
C PRO A 112 5.06 -2.88 -11.78
N ASP A 113 4.21 -2.17 -11.06
CA ASP A 113 3.77 -0.81 -11.34
C ASP A 113 4.65 0.29 -10.69
N SER A 114 5.52 -0.06 -9.75
CA SER A 114 6.37 0.88 -9.02
C SER A 114 7.84 0.49 -9.14
N TRP A 115 8.36 -0.26 -8.20
CA TRP A 115 9.79 -0.61 -8.15
C TRP A 115 10.29 -1.37 -9.37
N GLU A 116 9.53 -2.33 -9.85
CA GLU A 116 9.93 -3.14 -11.01
C GLU A 116 9.88 -2.32 -12.29
N GLY A 117 8.84 -1.51 -12.47
CA GLY A 117 8.73 -0.59 -13.60
C GLY A 117 9.85 0.44 -13.60
N TRP A 118 10.18 0.98 -12.43
CA TRP A 118 11.27 1.93 -12.28
C TRP A 118 12.64 1.31 -12.56
N TRP A 119 12.93 0.15 -11.98
CA TRP A 119 14.18 -0.57 -12.24
C TRP A 119 14.32 -0.97 -13.71
N TRP A 120 13.26 -1.52 -14.27
CA TRP A 120 13.23 -1.92 -15.65
C TRP A 120 13.43 -0.72 -16.59
N GLY A 121 12.68 0.33 -16.39
CA GLY A 121 12.81 1.58 -17.17
C GLY A 121 14.20 2.20 -17.04
N SER A 122 14.74 2.25 -15.84
CA SER A 122 16.08 2.80 -15.60
C SER A 122 17.17 1.99 -16.29
N LYS A 123 17.10 0.67 -16.26
CA LYS A 123 18.04 -0.20 -16.98
C LYS A 123 18.01 0.04 -18.48
N HIS A 124 16.84 0.21 -19.05
CA HIS A 124 16.70 0.47 -20.48
C HIS A 124 17.09 1.88 -20.89
N PHE A 125 16.85 2.87 -20.03
CA PHE A 125 17.11 4.26 -20.35
C PHE A 125 18.55 4.69 -20.01
N TRP A 126 19.05 4.31 -18.84
CA TRP A 126 20.38 4.70 -18.35
C TRP A 126 21.40 3.55 -18.30
N GLY A 127 20.99 2.33 -18.59
CA GLY A 127 21.84 1.16 -18.54
C GLY A 127 22.18 0.65 -17.14
N CYS A 128 21.58 1.21 -16.09
CA CYS A 128 21.87 0.83 -14.70
C CYS A 128 20.64 0.91 -13.81
N GLU A 129 20.71 0.20 -12.69
CA GLU A 129 19.71 0.34 -11.62
C GLU A 129 20.01 1.56 -10.76
N PRO A 130 19.01 2.40 -10.42
CA PRO A 130 19.24 3.59 -9.60
C PRO A 130 19.43 3.27 -8.12
N VAL A 131 18.93 2.11 -7.63
CA VAL A 131 19.01 1.71 -6.23
C VAL A 131 20.25 0.88 -5.96
N GLY A 132 20.98 1.23 -4.91
CA GLY A 132 22.20 0.53 -4.51
C GLY A 132 23.46 0.88 -5.32
N GLN A 133 23.32 1.75 -6.30
CA GLN A 133 24.46 2.35 -7.00
C GLN A 133 24.86 3.66 -6.33
N GLY A 134 26.11 4.05 -6.43
CA GLY A 134 26.56 5.36 -5.97
C GLY A 134 25.74 6.49 -6.60
N GLN A 135 25.84 7.65 -6.02
CA GLN A 135 25.09 8.83 -6.45
C GLN A 135 25.31 9.09 -7.94
N GLN A 136 24.24 8.95 -8.72
CA GLN A 136 24.28 9.11 -10.18
C GLN A 136 23.53 10.34 -10.66
N SER A 137 22.88 11.05 -9.76
CA SER A 137 22.17 12.30 -10.02
C SER A 137 22.89 13.46 -9.37
N ASN A 138 22.78 14.62 -9.99
CA ASN A 138 23.36 15.85 -9.46
C ASN A 138 22.70 16.26 -8.16
N LEU A 139 23.47 16.89 -7.27
CA LEU A 139 22.96 17.46 -6.04
C LEU A 139 22.03 18.63 -6.33
N LEU A 140 21.06 18.86 -5.46
CA LEU A 140 20.13 19.99 -5.57
C LEU A 140 20.87 21.35 -5.74
N TYR A 141 21.99 21.51 -5.02
CA TYR A 141 22.82 22.71 -5.14
C TYR A 141 23.42 22.87 -6.55
N ASP A 142 23.86 21.78 -7.15
CA ASP A 142 24.41 21.79 -8.51
C ASP A 142 23.31 22.08 -9.55
N ILE A 143 22.14 21.47 -9.38
CA ILE A 143 20.97 21.75 -10.19
C ILE A 143 20.58 23.22 -10.11
N ALA A 144 20.48 23.76 -8.90
CA ALA A 144 20.11 25.16 -8.67
C ALA A 144 21.11 26.17 -9.27
N LYS A 145 22.38 25.76 -9.37
CA LYS A 145 23.45 26.62 -9.86
C LYS A 145 23.67 26.53 -11.38
N ASN A 146 23.54 25.36 -11.94
CA ASN A 146 24.02 25.07 -13.29
C ASN A 146 22.93 24.67 -14.30
N VAL A 147 21.69 24.42 -13.85
CA VAL A 147 20.58 24.02 -14.75
C VAL A 147 19.83 25.26 -15.22
N GLU A 148 19.74 25.42 -16.53
CA GLU A 148 19.00 26.52 -17.17
C GLU A 148 17.50 26.21 -17.33
N LEU A 149 17.14 24.94 -17.48
CA LEU A 149 15.75 24.49 -17.62
C LEU A 149 15.52 23.23 -16.78
N LEU A 150 14.55 23.28 -15.89
CA LEU A 150 14.12 22.14 -15.07
C LEU A 150 12.67 21.77 -15.43
N LEU A 151 12.48 20.54 -15.90
CA LEU A 151 11.17 20.02 -16.27
C LEU A 151 10.62 19.12 -15.18
N PHE A 152 9.53 19.55 -14.54
CA PHE A 152 8.76 18.72 -13.59
C PHE A 152 7.66 17.99 -14.34
N TRP A 153 7.82 16.69 -14.54
CA TRP A 153 6.87 15.85 -15.27
C TRP A 153 6.13 14.90 -14.31
N GLY A 154 4.88 15.22 -13.97
CA GLY A 154 4.09 14.42 -13.03
C GLY A 154 4.69 14.36 -11.62
N CYS A 155 5.50 15.35 -11.26
CA CYS A 155 6.22 15.43 -10.01
C CYS A 155 5.90 16.77 -9.34
N ASP A 156 5.58 16.73 -8.06
CA ASP A 156 5.36 17.92 -7.23
C ASP A 156 6.24 17.80 -5.97
N PRO A 157 7.49 18.26 -6.03
CA PRO A 157 8.41 18.15 -4.90
C PRO A 157 8.03 19.03 -3.72
N GLU A 158 7.18 20.03 -3.90
CA GLU A 158 6.73 20.89 -2.82
C GLU A 158 5.68 20.21 -1.94
N THR A 159 4.73 19.49 -2.54
CA THR A 159 3.66 18.81 -1.80
C THR A 159 3.98 17.37 -1.44
N THR A 160 4.82 16.71 -2.21
CA THR A 160 5.22 15.31 -2.02
C THR A 160 6.73 15.12 -1.98
N PRO A 161 7.45 15.75 -1.03
CA PRO A 161 8.88 15.55 -0.91
C PRO A 161 9.18 14.12 -0.50
N LEU A 162 10.09 13.47 -1.22
CA LEU A 162 10.64 12.19 -0.80
C LEU A 162 11.59 12.43 0.39
N ALA A 163 11.31 11.79 1.50
CA ALA A 163 11.93 12.10 2.80
C ALA A 163 13.44 11.84 2.90
N TRP A 164 14.02 11.12 1.98
CA TRP A 164 15.46 10.86 1.94
C TRP A 164 16.27 11.97 1.27
N ASP A 165 15.59 12.81 0.50
CA ASP A 165 16.22 13.94 -0.19
C ASP A 165 15.96 15.27 0.54
N GLY A 166 15.25 15.21 1.66
CA GLY A 166 14.81 16.35 2.44
C GLY A 166 15.87 16.92 3.38
N GLN A 167 17.11 17.02 2.93
CA GLN A 167 18.16 17.72 3.66
C GLN A 167 18.60 18.98 2.93
#